data_27057d1893ab551f4f2b377faa62d532
#
_entry.id   27057d1893ab551f4f2b377faa62d532
#
_cell.length_a   1.000
_cell.length_b   1.000
_cell.length_c   1.000
_cell.angle_alpha   90.00
_cell.angle_beta   90.00
_cell.angle_gamma   90.00
#
_symmetry.space_group_name_H-M   'P 1'
#
loop_
_entity.id
_entity.type
_entity.pdbx_description
1 polymer ?
#
loop_
_entity_poly.entity_id
_entity_poly.type
_entity_poly.pdbx_seq_one_letter_code
_entity_poly.pdbx_strand_id
1 'polypeptide(L)'
;MIDTSYNVEQDMIDIVGEFTLHWNLFERHYCERGANPDAIERIDLSAYEGELRPYVDAFRETIQLWLYHTEKTPVSDVRVKELLYSESKSKWKTPPEHFKRVVGFVREEFNDINSCLLCVERVRNNLFHGEKVVDTLSHQRQLLTTANELLSHLTSKKRIQEYEMNRKKWDKPT
;
A
#
# COMPACT_ATOMS: atom_id res chain seq x y z
N MET A 1 -23.05 -15.34 -18.00
CA MET A 1 -23.95 -14.39 -17.32
C MET A 1 -23.29 -14.01 -16.01
N ILE A 2 -22.84 -12.77 -15.87
CA ILE A 2 -22.27 -12.29 -14.61
C ILE A 2 -23.43 -12.15 -13.64
N ASP A 3 -23.34 -12.80 -12.50
CA ASP A 3 -24.36 -12.67 -11.45
C ASP A 3 -24.39 -11.20 -10.97
N THR A 4 -25.45 -10.50 -11.32
CA THR A 4 -25.67 -9.10 -10.97
C THR A 4 -26.22 -8.91 -9.56
N SER A 5 -26.22 -9.95 -8.74
CA SER A 5 -26.69 -9.87 -7.34
C SER A 5 -25.76 -9.04 -6.44
N TYR A 6 -24.51 -8.79 -6.87
CA TYR A 6 -23.57 -7.93 -6.17
C TYR A 6 -23.72 -6.49 -6.64
N ASN A 7 -24.32 -5.67 -5.82
CA ASN A 7 -24.48 -4.24 -6.08
C ASN A 7 -23.20 -3.48 -5.67
N VAL A 8 -22.15 -3.58 -6.49
CA VAL A 8 -20.93 -2.77 -6.33
C VAL A 8 -21.19 -1.43 -7.02
N GLU A 9 -21.05 -0.36 -6.27
CA GLU A 9 -21.15 0.99 -6.83
C GLU A 9 -20.10 1.22 -7.90
N GLN A 10 -20.47 1.85 -9.02
CA GLN A 10 -19.59 2.05 -10.17
C GLN A 10 -18.29 2.79 -9.81
N ASP A 11 -18.36 3.75 -8.90
CA ASP A 11 -17.19 4.49 -8.45
C ASP A 11 -16.19 3.63 -7.65
N MET A 12 -16.67 2.59 -6.95
CA MET A 12 -15.76 1.62 -6.32
C MET A 12 -15.03 0.77 -7.35
N ILE A 13 -15.71 0.39 -8.44
CA ILE A 13 -15.07 -0.31 -9.57
C ILE A 13 -13.97 0.56 -10.16
N ASP A 14 -14.25 1.84 -10.35
CA ASP A 14 -13.29 2.80 -10.88
C ASP A 14 -12.09 2.98 -9.94
N ILE A 15 -12.31 3.15 -8.64
CA ILE A 15 -11.26 3.27 -7.62
C ILE A 15 -10.36 2.01 -7.60
N VAL A 16 -10.93 0.83 -7.61
CA VAL A 16 -10.19 -0.44 -7.64
C VAL A 16 -9.41 -0.59 -8.95
N GLY A 17 -10.02 -0.20 -10.07
CA GLY A 17 -9.38 -0.21 -11.38
C GLY A 17 -8.17 0.73 -11.44
N GLU A 18 -8.31 1.96 -10.97
CA GLU A 18 -7.21 2.92 -10.86
C GLU A 18 -6.10 2.41 -9.93
N PHE A 19 -6.46 1.88 -8.76
CA PHE A 19 -5.49 1.29 -7.83
C PHE A 19 -4.69 0.17 -8.49
N THR A 20 -5.36 -0.73 -9.20
CA THR A 20 -4.72 -1.83 -9.92
C THR A 20 -3.76 -1.31 -10.98
N LEU A 21 -4.18 -0.31 -11.75
CA LEU A 21 -3.34 0.29 -12.80
C LEU A 21 -2.09 0.94 -12.19
N HIS A 22 -2.25 1.80 -11.17
CA HIS A 22 -1.12 2.47 -10.53
C HIS A 22 -0.19 1.49 -9.84
N TRP A 23 -0.73 0.45 -9.20
CA TRP A 23 0.10 -0.60 -8.61
C TRP A 23 0.94 -1.33 -9.67
N ASN A 24 0.34 -1.70 -10.80
CA ASN A 24 1.07 -2.35 -11.88
C ASN A 24 2.17 -1.45 -12.47
N LEU A 25 1.92 -0.15 -12.60
CA LEU A 25 2.94 0.82 -13.03
C LEU A 25 4.07 0.94 -11.98
N PHE A 26 3.71 1.01 -10.70
CA PHE A 26 4.68 1.02 -9.60
C PHE A 26 5.55 -0.24 -9.62
N GLU A 27 4.94 -1.39 -9.71
CA GLU A 27 5.63 -2.68 -9.75
C GLU A 27 6.59 -2.77 -10.95
N ARG A 28 6.15 -2.33 -12.10
CA ARG A 28 6.96 -2.35 -13.34
C ARG A 28 8.16 -1.42 -13.29
N HIS A 29 7.99 -0.21 -12.77
CA HIS A 29 9.01 0.84 -12.88
C HIS A 29 9.92 0.97 -11.65
N TYR A 30 9.46 0.55 -10.49
CA TYR A 30 10.23 0.62 -9.24
C TYR A 30 10.68 -0.74 -8.72
N CYS A 31 9.98 -1.82 -9.06
CA CYS A 31 10.24 -3.16 -8.57
C CYS A 31 10.53 -4.11 -9.75
N GLU A 32 11.76 -4.43 -10.03
CA GLU A 32 12.17 -5.15 -11.25
C GLU A 32 11.52 -6.52 -11.44
N ARG A 33 11.15 -7.21 -10.35
CA ARG A 33 10.64 -8.59 -10.36
C ARG A 33 9.36 -8.78 -9.56
N GLY A 34 8.59 -7.73 -9.43
CA GLY A 34 7.39 -7.73 -8.60
C GLY A 34 7.60 -7.01 -7.26
N ALA A 35 6.54 -6.39 -6.78
CA ALA A 35 6.53 -5.58 -5.58
C ALA A 35 6.37 -6.45 -4.32
N ASN A 36 7.36 -7.27 -4.03
CA ASN A 36 7.46 -7.95 -2.74
C ASN A 36 8.13 -7.03 -1.70
N PRO A 37 8.07 -7.36 -0.41
CA PRO A 37 8.64 -6.53 0.65
C PRO A 37 10.12 -6.19 0.45
N ASP A 38 10.93 -7.16 0.03
CA ASP A 38 12.37 -6.94 -0.18
C ASP A 38 12.64 -5.95 -1.33
N ALA A 39 11.85 -6.02 -2.40
CA ALA A 39 11.95 -5.09 -3.51
C ALA A 39 11.54 -3.67 -3.09
N ILE A 40 10.45 -3.54 -2.34
CA ILE A 40 9.97 -2.25 -1.83
C ILE A 40 11.02 -1.61 -0.89
N GLU A 41 11.64 -2.37 -0.01
CA GLU A 41 12.66 -1.86 0.92
C GLU A 41 13.92 -1.34 0.23
N ARG A 42 14.22 -1.79 -0.98
CA ARG A 42 15.40 -1.38 -1.76
C ARG A 42 15.20 -0.12 -2.58
N ILE A 43 13.97 0.38 -2.70
CA ILE A 43 13.69 1.58 -3.51
C ILE A 43 14.23 2.81 -2.77
N ASP A 44 15.05 3.60 -3.44
CA ASP A 44 15.50 4.89 -2.91
C ASP A 44 14.55 6.02 -3.37
N LEU A 45 13.72 6.47 -2.44
CA LEU A 45 12.78 7.57 -2.63
C LEU A 45 13.14 8.80 -1.80
N SER A 46 14.34 8.86 -1.24
CA SER A 46 14.79 9.95 -0.35
C SER A 46 14.72 11.32 -1.02
N ALA A 47 14.98 11.40 -2.33
CA ALA A 47 14.88 12.64 -3.09
C ALA A 47 13.44 13.21 -3.20
N TYR A 48 12.43 12.38 -2.96
CA TYR A 48 11.02 12.75 -3.13
C TYR A 48 10.25 12.82 -1.82
N GLU A 49 10.94 12.63 -0.71
CA GLU A 49 10.30 12.54 0.60
C GLU A 49 9.45 13.77 0.94
N GLY A 50 9.94 14.96 0.67
CA GLY A 50 9.21 16.21 0.91
C GLY A 50 7.93 16.32 0.07
N GLU A 51 7.99 15.98 -1.21
CA GLU A 51 6.85 16.04 -2.12
C GLU A 51 5.79 14.97 -1.80
N LEU A 52 6.22 13.78 -1.38
CA LEU A 52 5.33 12.66 -1.10
C LEU A 52 4.77 12.68 0.32
N ARG A 53 5.33 13.46 1.22
CA ARG A 53 4.93 13.52 2.63
C ARG A 53 3.43 13.74 2.84
N PRO A 54 2.76 14.69 2.17
CA PRO A 54 1.33 14.89 2.34
C PRO A 54 0.50 13.65 2.01
N TYR A 55 0.91 12.89 0.99
CA TYR A 55 0.21 11.67 0.56
C TYR A 55 0.47 10.48 1.49
N VAL A 56 1.68 10.38 2.00
CA VAL A 56 2.05 9.39 3.02
C VAL A 56 1.26 9.61 4.30
N ASP A 57 1.17 10.86 4.75
CA ASP A 57 0.44 11.22 5.97
C ASP A 57 -1.08 11.01 5.80
N ALA A 58 -1.65 11.36 4.64
CA ALA A 58 -3.05 11.10 4.33
C ALA A 58 -3.37 9.60 4.30
N PHE A 59 -2.50 8.79 3.72
CA PHE A 59 -2.68 7.33 3.74
C PHE A 59 -2.59 6.76 5.16
N ARG A 60 -1.62 7.24 5.97
CA ARG A 60 -1.51 6.83 7.38
C ARG A 60 -2.78 7.14 8.15
N GLU A 61 -3.30 8.34 8.01
CA GLU A 61 -4.54 8.75 8.69
C GLU A 61 -5.71 7.83 8.32
N THR A 62 -5.88 7.52 7.05
CA THR A 62 -6.96 6.63 6.60
C THR A 62 -6.79 5.20 7.06
N ILE A 63 -5.57 4.64 7.06
CA ILE A 63 -5.35 3.29 7.57
C ILE A 63 -5.53 3.20 9.09
N GLN A 64 -5.15 4.24 9.82
CA GLN A 64 -5.43 4.34 11.25
C GLN A 64 -6.92 4.33 11.52
N LEU A 65 -7.71 5.17 10.84
CA LEU A 65 -9.17 5.21 10.98
C LEU A 65 -9.80 3.85 10.64
N TRP A 66 -9.34 3.19 9.61
CA TRP A 66 -9.83 1.89 9.21
C TRP A 66 -9.53 0.80 10.26
N LEU A 67 -8.35 0.85 10.91
CA LEU A 67 -7.93 -0.09 11.92
C LEU A 67 -8.56 0.14 13.30
N TYR A 68 -8.85 1.40 13.66
CA TYR A 68 -9.38 1.76 14.99
C TYR A 68 -10.87 1.44 15.17
N HIS A 69 -11.63 1.46 14.15
CA HIS A 69 -13.08 1.26 14.10
C HIS A 69 -13.93 2.13 15.01
N THR A 70 -13.66 2.33 16.28
CA THR A 70 -14.50 3.12 17.20
C THR A 70 -13.79 3.65 18.43
N GLU A 71 -12.60 3.18 18.75
CA GLU A 71 -11.88 3.59 19.95
C GLU A 71 -10.51 4.17 19.61
N LYS A 72 -10.18 5.32 20.19
CA LYS A 72 -8.86 5.98 20.10
C LYS A 72 -7.79 5.24 20.92
N THR A 73 -7.77 3.93 20.87
CA THR A 73 -6.71 3.13 21.49
C THR A 73 -5.59 2.93 20.48
N PRO A 74 -4.32 2.90 20.90
CA PRO A 74 -3.21 2.59 20.04
C PRO A 74 -3.47 1.27 19.30
N VAL A 75 -3.27 1.24 17.98
CA VAL A 75 -3.47 0.04 17.18
C VAL A 75 -2.61 -1.08 17.74
N SER A 76 -3.22 -2.18 18.13
CA SER A 76 -2.50 -3.35 18.61
C SER A 76 -1.90 -4.16 17.46
N ASP A 77 -0.81 -4.87 17.71
CA ASP A 77 -0.21 -5.80 16.76
C ASP A 77 -1.22 -6.85 16.28
N VAL A 78 -2.07 -7.31 17.19
CA VAL A 78 -3.13 -8.28 16.89
C VAL A 78 -4.09 -7.72 15.85
N ARG A 79 -4.50 -6.46 15.98
CA ARG A 79 -5.42 -5.81 15.04
C ARG A 79 -4.81 -5.65 13.66
N VAL A 80 -3.56 -5.19 13.57
CA VAL A 80 -2.81 -5.10 12.32
C VAL A 80 -2.67 -6.47 11.67
N LYS A 81 -2.30 -7.48 12.45
CA LYS A 81 -2.19 -8.86 11.97
C LYS A 81 -3.52 -9.37 11.42
N GLU A 82 -4.60 -9.16 12.14
CA GLU A 82 -5.93 -9.61 11.76
C GLU A 82 -6.43 -8.99 10.47
N LEU A 83 -6.25 -7.70 10.28
CA LEU A 83 -6.80 -6.97 9.15
C LEU A 83 -5.90 -6.93 7.92
N LEU A 84 -4.59 -6.88 8.11
CA LEU A 84 -3.62 -6.77 7.02
C LEU A 84 -2.95 -8.09 6.64
N TYR A 85 -3.00 -9.11 7.52
CA TYR A 85 -2.32 -10.38 7.32
C TYR A 85 -3.24 -11.59 7.56
N SER A 86 -4.53 -11.45 7.28
CA SER A 86 -5.55 -12.47 7.58
C SER A 86 -5.20 -13.88 7.09
N GLU A 87 -4.59 -13.99 5.91
CA GLU A 87 -4.20 -15.26 5.30
C GLU A 87 -3.05 -15.98 6.02
N SER A 88 -2.22 -15.22 6.72
CA SER A 88 -1.02 -15.72 7.36
C SER A 88 -1.19 -16.07 8.83
N LYS A 89 -2.36 -15.78 9.41
CA LYS A 89 -2.64 -15.90 10.85
C LYS A 89 -2.24 -17.24 11.47
N SER A 90 -2.57 -18.33 10.79
CA SER A 90 -2.37 -19.69 11.33
C SER A 90 -0.95 -20.21 11.10
N LYS A 91 -0.16 -19.56 10.26
CA LYS A 91 1.15 -20.06 9.78
C LYS A 91 2.34 -19.44 10.49
N TRP A 92 2.15 -18.34 11.24
CA TRP A 92 3.26 -17.63 11.84
C TRP A 92 3.68 -18.23 13.18
N LYS A 93 4.87 -18.82 13.20
CA LYS A 93 5.61 -19.03 14.45
C LYS A 93 6.31 -17.75 14.89
N THR A 94 6.81 -16.99 13.92
CA THR A 94 7.46 -15.68 14.11
C THR A 94 6.91 -14.71 13.06
N PRO A 95 6.53 -13.48 13.42
CA PRO A 95 6.09 -12.49 12.44
C PRO A 95 7.19 -12.21 11.40
N PRO A 96 6.83 -11.98 10.12
CA PRO A 96 7.81 -11.54 9.11
C PRO A 96 8.50 -10.23 9.54
N GLU A 97 9.72 -10.03 9.11
CA GLU A 97 10.49 -8.82 9.48
C GLU A 97 9.78 -7.53 9.07
N HIS A 98 9.20 -7.50 7.87
CA HIS A 98 8.45 -6.34 7.38
C HIS A 98 7.17 -6.03 8.19
N PHE A 99 6.67 -6.97 8.98
CA PHE A 99 5.52 -6.74 9.86
C PHE A 99 5.79 -5.63 10.88
N LYS A 100 6.98 -5.58 11.44
CA LYS A 100 7.39 -4.51 12.38
C LYS A 100 7.36 -3.14 11.72
N ARG A 101 7.77 -3.05 10.46
CA ARG A 101 7.73 -1.79 9.70
C ARG A 101 6.31 -1.35 9.40
N VAL A 102 5.43 -2.28 9.05
CA VAL A 102 4.01 -1.99 8.83
C VAL A 102 3.34 -1.49 10.12
N VAL A 103 3.53 -2.20 11.23
CA VAL A 103 3.02 -1.78 12.55
C VAL A 103 3.59 -0.44 12.97
N GLY A 104 4.90 -0.26 12.83
CA GLY A 104 5.59 0.98 13.17
C GLY A 104 5.13 2.17 12.33
N PHE A 105 4.84 1.96 11.04
CA PHE A 105 4.25 2.99 10.20
C PHE A 105 2.86 3.41 10.69
N VAL A 106 2.00 2.46 10.99
CA VAL A 106 0.65 2.74 11.50
C VAL A 106 0.70 3.48 12.84
N ARG A 107 1.67 3.15 13.69
CA ARG A 107 1.88 3.77 15.02
C ARG A 107 2.69 5.06 15.00
N GLU A 108 3.10 5.55 13.84
CA GLU A 108 3.96 6.72 13.70
C GLU A 108 5.38 6.56 14.27
N GLU A 109 5.82 5.32 14.47
CA GLU A 109 7.20 4.98 14.87
C GLU A 109 8.16 5.04 13.67
N PHE A 110 7.67 4.70 12.47
CA PHE A 110 8.37 4.82 11.20
C PHE A 110 7.63 5.78 10.28
N ASN A 111 8.36 6.74 9.71
CA ASN A 111 7.80 7.78 8.84
C ASN A 111 8.28 7.71 7.40
N ASP A 112 9.11 6.74 7.06
CA ASP A 112 9.67 6.60 5.73
C ASP A 112 8.64 6.11 4.69
N ILE A 113 8.85 6.49 3.45
CA ILE A 113 7.95 6.15 2.34
C ILE A 113 7.90 4.63 2.11
N ASN A 114 9.01 3.93 2.30
CA ASN A 114 9.07 2.49 2.08
C ASN A 114 8.19 1.74 3.08
N SER A 115 8.15 2.16 4.33
CA SER A 115 7.22 1.59 5.33
C SER A 115 5.75 1.85 4.96
N CYS A 116 5.44 3.02 4.41
CA CYS A 116 4.14 3.32 3.84
C CYS A 116 3.79 2.36 2.68
N LEU A 117 4.70 2.18 1.74
CA LEU A 117 4.51 1.29 0.58
C LEU A 117 4.35 -0.18 0.97
N LEU A 118 5.00 -0.63 2.05
CA LEU A 118 4.76 -1.94 2.64
C LEU A 118 3.31 -2.09 3.15
N CYS A 119 2.75 -1.02 3.73
CA CYS A 119 1.33 -1.01 4.10
C CYS A 119 0.42 -1.06 2.87
N VAL A 120 0.74 -0.29 1.83
CA VAL A 120 -0.02 -0.31 0.56
C VAL A 120 0.01 -1.70 -0.07
N GLU A 121 1.15 -2.37 -0.05
CA GLU A 121 1.31 -3.75 -0.51
C GLU A 121 0.38 -4.71 0.26
N ARG A 122 0.27 -4.55 1.58
CA ARG A 122 -0.65 -5.38 2.38
C ARG A 122 -2.12 -5.10 2.06
N VAL A 123 -2.48 -3.84 1.86
CA VAL A 123 -3.84 -3.48 1.42
C VAL A 123 -4.15 -4.11 0.06
N ARG A 124 -3.21 -4.04 -0.88
CA ARG A 124 -3.33 -4.67 -2.20
C ARG A 124 -3.52 -6.19 -2.09
N ASN A 125 -2.68 -6.85 -1.30
CA ASN A 125 -2.77 -8.29 -1.14
C ASN A 125 -4.10 -8.71 -0.52
N ASN A 126 -4.57 -8.01 0.50
CA ASN A 126 -5.88 -8.26 1.08
C ASN A 126 -7.03 -8.06 0.09
N LEU A 127 -6.93 -7.07 -0.81
CA LEU A 127 -7.96 -6.78 -1.79
C LEU A 127 -8.13 -7.93 -2.80
N PHE A 128 -7.02 -8.57 -3.21
CA PHE A 128 -7.02 -9.55 -4.29
C PHE A 128 -7.05 -11.02 -3.84
N HIS A 129 -6.88 -11.31 -2.57
CA HIS A 129 -6.87 -12.69 -2.07
C HIS A 129 -8.25 -13.28 -1.69
N GLY A 130 -9.31 -12.70 -2.18
CA GLY A 130 -10.63 -13.35 -2.29
C GLY A 130 -11.41 -13.63 -0.99
N GLU A 131 -10.87 -13.30 0.19
CA GLU A 131 -11.59 -13.47 1.45
C GLU A 131 -12.54 -12.31 1.78
N LYS A 132 -12.50 -11.23 0.98
CA LYS A 132 -13.37 -10.08 1.20
C LYS A 132 -14.66 -10.27 0.45
N VAL A 133 -15.73 -10.27 1.21
CA VAL A 133 -17.07 -10.14 0.67
C VAL A 133 -17.14 -8.80 -0.07
N VAL A 134 -17.59 -8.83 -1.30
CA VAL A 134 -17.74 -7.65 -2.17
C VAL A 134 -18.48 -6.51 -1.45
N ASP A 135 -19.42 -6.85 -0.59
CA ASP A 135 -20.20 -5.93 0.23
C ASP A 135 -19.36 -5.08 1.21
N THR A 136 -18.14 -5.49 1.52
CA THR A 136 -17.25 -4.76 2.43
C THR A 136 -16.25 -3.84 1.71
N LEU A 137 -16.20 -3.86 0.38
CA LEU A 137 -15.30 -3.01 -0.40
C LEU A 137 -15.57 -1.51 -0.19
N SER A 138 -16.83 -1.13 -0.02
CA SER A 138 -17.21 0.27 0.22
C SER A 138 -16.58 0.85 1.49
N HIS A 139 -16.33 0.03 2.51
CA HIS A 139 -15.66 0.43 3.74
C HIS A 139 -14.16 0.75 3.55
N GLN A 140 -13.59 0.38 2.41
CA GLN A 140 -12.20 0.65 2.06
C GLN A 140 -12.05 1.80 1.06
N ARG A 141 -13.12 2.49 0.72
CA ARG A 141 -13.12 3.58 -0.26
C ARG A 141 -12.03 4.61 0.01
N GLN A 142 -12.00 5.18 1.20
CA GLN A 142 -11.01 6.20 1.55
C GLN A 142 -9.58 5.65 1.56
N LEU A 143 -9.40 4.44 2.07
CA LEU A 143 -8.09 3.78 2.11
C LEU A 143 -7.53 3.57 0.69
N LEU A 144 -8.34 3.09 -0.23
CA LEU A 144 -7.94 2.91 -1.62
C LEU A 144 -7.76 4.24 -2.35
N THR A 145 -8.56 5.25 -2.03
CA THR A 145 -8.43 6.58 -2.62
C THR A 145 -7.10 7.23 -2.23
N THR A 146 -6.73 7.22 -0.95
CA THR A 146 -5.46 7.79 -0.49
C THR A 146 -4.25 6.99 -0.98
N ALA A 147 -4.36 5.66 -1.08
CA ALA A 147 -3.35 4.82 -1.70
C ALA A 147 -3.18 5.16 -3.20
N ASN A 148 -4.29 5.38 -3.92
CA ASN A 148 -4.27 5.82 -5.31
C ASN A 148 -3.59 7.17 -5.50
N GLU A 149 -3.88 8.14 -4.65
CA GLU A 149 -3.25 9.46 -4.70
C GLU A 149 -1.73 9.35 -4.56
N LEU A 150 -1.25 8.59 -3.57
CA LEU A 150 0.19 8.33 -3.40
C LEU A 150 0.79 7.65 -4.63
N LEU A 151 0.18 6.56 -5.09
CA LEU A 151 0.68 5.79 -6.23
C LEU A 151 0.63 6.60 -7.53
N SER A 152 -0.39 7.44 -7.74
CA SER A 152 -0.49 8.29 -8.93
C SER A 152 0.66 9.29 -9.02
N HIS A 153 1.10 9.85 -7.89
CA HIS A 153 2.27 10.73 -7.85
C HIS A 153 3.57 9.97 -8.12
N LEU A 154 3.73 8.77 -7.57
CA LEU A 154 4.89 7.92 -7.84
C LEU A 154 4.94 7.43 -9.30
N THR A 155 3.81 7.15 -9.90
CA THR A 155 3.70 6.57 -11.24
C THR A 155 3.40 7.60 -12.33
N SER A 156 3.46 8.89 -12.01
CA SER A 156 3.41 9.94 -13.03
C SER A 156 4.58 9.79 -13.99
N LYS A 157 4.34 10.09 -15.27
CA LYS A 157 5.37 9.98 -16.31
C LYS A 157 6.66 10.72 -15.95
N LYS A 158 6.51 11.94 -15.43
CA LYS A 158 7.64 12.75 -14.99
C LYS A 158 8.44 12.04 -13.89
N ARG A 159 7.77 11.54 -12.87
CA ARG A 159 8.41 10.88 -11.72
C ARG A 159 9.14 9.60 -12.12
N ILE A 160 8.51 8.77 -12.94
CA ILE A 160 9.12 7.56 -13.47
C ILE A 160 10.39 7.89 -14.25
N GLN A 161 10.34 8.90 -15.13
CA GLN A 161 11.50 9.33 -15.90
C GLN A 161 12.64 9.82 -15.01
N GLU A 162 12.34 10.64 -13.99
CA GLU A 162 13.33 11.12 -13.02
C GLU A 162 13.97 9.97 -12.25
N TYR A 163 13.18 9.02 -11.77
CA TYR A 163 13.66 7.86 -11.05
C TYR A 163 14.58 6.99 -11.90
N GLU A 164 14.16 6.66 -13.12
CA GLU A 164 14.95 5.85 -14.06
C GLU A 164 16.27 6.54 -14.46
N MET A 165 16.27 7.86 -14.64
CA MET A 165 17.49 8.61 -14.92
C MET A 165 18.45 8.60 -13.72
N ASN A 166 17.96 8.77 -12.53
CA ASN A 166 18.78 8.74 -11.32
C ASN A 166 19.38 7.36 -11.11
N ARG A 167 18.59 6.31 -11.30
CA ARG A 167 19.04 4.93 -11.21
C ARG A 167 20.18 4.62 -12.19
N LYS A 168 20.08 5.03 -13.46
CA LYS A 168 21.13 4.86 -14.47
C LYS A 168 22.45 5.55 -14.12
N LYS A 169 22.43 6.61 -13.29
CA LYS A 169 23.65 7.25 -12.81
C LYS A 169 24.40 6.42 -11.77
N TRP A 170 23.69 5.62 -10.99
CA TRP A 170 24.26 4.77 -9.95
C TRP A 170 24.80 3.44 -10.50
N ASP A 171 24.21 2.94 -11.59
CA ASP A 171 24.57 1.68 -12.25
C ASP A 171 25.76 1.80 -13.23
N LYS A 172 26.41 2.96 -13.34
CA LYS A 172 27.62 3.11 -14.14
C LYS A 172 28.80 2.48 -13.39
N PRO A 173 29.46 1.43 -13.95
CA PRO A 173 30.70 0.94 -13.38
C PRO A 173 31.76 2.05 -13.39
N THR A 174 32.35 2.28 -12.23
CA THR A 174 33.57 3.10 -12.07
C THR A 174 34.73 2.48 -12.81
#